data_d9afdfdc256a24d33a35b3e7cac37bf0
#
_entry.id   d9afdfdc256a24d33a35b3e7cac37bf0
#
_cell.length_a   1.000
_cell.length_b   1.000
_cell.length_c   1.000
_cell.angle_alpha   90.00
_cell.angle_beta   90.00
_cell.angle_gamma   90.00
#
_symmetry.space_group_name_H-M   'P 1'
#
loop_
_entity.id
_entity.type
_entity.pdbx_description
1 polymer ?
#
loop_
_entity_poly.entity_id
_entity_poly.type
_entity_poly.pdbx_seq_one_letter_code
_entity_poly.pdbx_strand_id
1 'polypeptide(L)'
;MDELEIIRKRLYMRSMRRGTKEMDLILKNFAKLKLHSMSESELENFENLLFENDQDLYQWSTGLVSPKQEFAELIQDIKIFISNSNGLTS
;
A
#
# COMPACT_ATOMS: atom_id res chain seq x y z
N MET A 1 -2.29 -24.03 -6.25
CA MET A 1 -2.27 -22.59 -6.23
C MET A 1 -0.83 -22.11 -6.29
N ASP A 2 -0.59 -21.15 -7.16
CA ASP A 2 0.71 -20.54 -7.33
C ASP A 2 1.19 -19.90 -6.05
N GLU A 3 2.49 -20.00 -5.77
CA GLU A 3 3.10 -19.43 -4.57
C GLU A 3 2.89 -17.92 -4.49
N LEU A 4 3.02 -17.22 -5.62
CA LEU A 4 2.80 -15.79 -5.66
C LEU A 4 1.34 -15.42 -5.36
N GLU A 5 0.40 -16.25 -5.79
CA GLU A 5 -1.00 -16.01 -5.48
C GLU A 5 -1.27 -16.11 -3.99
N ILE A 6 -0.62 -17.07 -3.33
CA ILE A 6 -0.75 -17.22 -1.89
C ILE A 6 -0.22 -16.00 -1.18
N ILE A 7 0.95 -15.49 -1.63
CA ILE A 7 1.55 -14.29 -1.06
C ILE A 7 0.63 -13.09 -1.28
N ARG A 8 0.06 -12.94 -2.48
CA ARG A 8 -0.84 -11.82 -2.77
C ARG A 8 -2.08 -11.85 -1.89
N LYS A 9 -2.67 -13.00 -1.70
CA LYS A 9 -3.83 -13.14 -0.82
C LYS A 9 -3.49 -12.75 0.61
N ARG A 10 -2.35 -13.23 1.10
CA ARG A 10 -1.91 -12.92 2.45
C ARG A 10 -1.70 -11.42 2.62
N LEU A 11 -1.04 -10.79 1.64
CA LEU A 11 -0.76 -9.36 1.72
C LEU A 11 -2.03 -8.52 1.60
N TYR A 12 -2.98 -8.97 0.78
CA TYR A 12 -4.26 -8.29 0.69
C TYR A 12 -4.96 -8.28 2.05
N MET A 13 -4.99 -9.44 2.71
CA MET A 13 -5.58 -9.54 4.05
C MET A 13 -4.87 -8.63 5.05
N ARG A 14 -3.54 -8.56 4.96
CA ARG A 14 -2.75 -7.73 5.88
C ARG A 14 -2.88 -6.24 5.60
N SER A 15 -3.29 -5.87 4.38
CA SER A 15 -3.49 -4.46 4.06
C SER A 15 -4.77 -3.89 4.63
N MET A 16 -5.62 -4.77 5.17
CA MET A 16 -6.86 -4.36 5.82
C MET A 16 -6.64 -4.20 7.32
N ARG A 17 -7.62 -3.59 8.00
CA ARG A 17 -7.64 -3.48 9.46
C ARG A 17 -6.46 -2.69 10.01
N ARG A 18 -6.14 -1.61 9.29
CA ARG A 18 -5.13 -0.69 9.79
C ARG A 18 -5.67 0.09 10.99
N GLY A 19 -4.77 0.74 11.71
CA GLY A 19 -5.14 1.48 12.92
C GLY A 19 -6.00 2.70 12.66
N THR A 20 -5.87 3.31 11.46
CA THR A 20 -6.71 4.44 11.10
C THR A 20 -7.58 4.06 9.90
N LYS A 21 -8.77 4.66 9.86
CA LYS A 21 -9.72 4.42 8.79
C LYS A 21 -9.14 4.86 7.43
N GLU A 22 -8.44 5.98 7.42
CA GLU A 22 -7.86 6.52 6.19
C GLU A 22 -6.83 5.55 5.59
N MET A 23 -5.93 5.04 6.42
CA MET A 23 -4.92 4.11 5.91
C MET A 23 -5.51 2.76 5.56
N ASP A 24 -6.51 2.33 6.32
CA ASP A 24 -7.21 1.10 5.98
C ASP A 24 -7.80 1.19 4.57
N LEU A 25 -8.50 2.29 4.29
CA LEU A 25 -9.13 2.50 3.00
C LEU A 25 -8.10 2.60 1.87
N ILE A 26 -7.05 3.39 2.09
CA ILE A 26 -6.01 3.59 1.06
C ILE A 26 -5.31 2.28 0.72
N LEU A 27 -4.81 1.56 1.72
CA LEU A 27 -4.03 0.36 1.49
C LEU A 27 -4.86 -0.79 0.97
N LYS A 28 -6.06 -0.95 1.48
CA LYS A 28 -6.96 -2.01 1.02
C LYS A 28 -7.26 -1.83 -0.47
N ASN A 29 -7.63 -0.63 -0.87
CA ASN A 29 -7.99 -0.39 -2.27
C ASN A 29 -6.77 -0.41 -3.19
N PHE A 30 -5.63 0.10 -2.72
CA PHE A 30 -4.40 0.02 -3.48
C PHE A 30 -4.00 -1.44 -3.71
N ALA A 31 -4.06 -2.26 -2.66
CA ALA A 31 -3.72 -3.67 -2.76
C ALA A 31 -4.67 -4.40 -3.72
N LYS A 32 -5.95 -4.11 -3.61
CA LYS A 32 -6.96 -4.74 -4.47
C LYS A 32 -6.64 -4.50 -5.95
N LEU A 33 -6.17 -3.31 -6.28
CA LEU A 33 -5.90 -2.95 -7.67
C LEU A 33 -4.52 -3.38 -8.14
N LYS A 34 -3.52 -3.37 -7.28
CA LYS A 34 -2.12 -3.46 -7.71
C LYS A 34 -1.40 -4.76 -7.39
N LEU A 35 -1.83 -5.51 -6.37
CA LEU A 35 -1.08 -6.69 -5.96
C LEU A 35 -0.89 -7.71 -7.07
N HIS A 36 -1.91 -7.91 -7.90
CA HIS A 36 -1.85 -8.93 -8.94
C HIS A 36 -0.80 -8.64 -10.01
N SER A 37 -0.36 -7.40 -10.14
CA SER A 37 0.64 -7.02 -11.14
C SER A 37 2.04 -6.84 -10.54
N MET A 38 2.20 -7.04 -9.25
CA MET A 38 3.49 -6.88 -8.60
C MET A 38 4.38 -8.10 -8.79
N SER A 39 5.67 -7.85 -9.02
CA SER A 39 6.68 -8.89 -9.04
C SER A 39 6.95 -9.38 -7.62
N GLU A 40 7.73 -10.45 -7.50
CA GLU A 40 8.08 -10.99 -6.19
C GLU A 40 8.79 -9.94 -5.33
N SER A 41 9.73 -9.20 -5.91
CA SER A 41 10.46 -8.17 -5.16
C SER A 41 9.55 -7.01 -4.77
N GLU A 42 8.61 -6.66 -5.62
CA GLU A 42 7.65 -5.61 -5.29
C GLU A 42 6.71 -6.04 -4.17
N LEU A 43 6.30 -7.30 -4.17
CA LEU A 43 5.48 -7.84 -3.10
C LEU A 43 6.21 -7.83 -1.78
N GLU A 44 7.50 -8.18 -1.80
CA GLU A 44 8.31 -8.13 -0.59
C GLU A 44 8.41 -6.71 -0.04
N ASN A 45 8.61 -5.74 -0.93
CA ASN A 45 8.69 -4.35 -0.53
C ASN A 45 7.36 -3.85 0.05
N PHE A 46 6.26 -4.27 -0.55
CA PHE A 46 4.93 -3.93 -0.05
C PHE A 46 4.71 -4.54 1.35
N GLU A 47 5.14 -5.78 1.53
CA GLU A 47 5.04 -6.42 2.84
C GLU A 47 5.80 -5.64 3.89
N ASN A 48 7.01 -5.20 3.56
CA ASN A 48 7.81 -4.39 4.48
C ASN A 48 7.12 -3.06 4.81
N LEU A 49 6.48 -2.47 3.82
CA LEU A 49 5.74 -1.23 4.04
C LEU A 49 4.61 -1.43 5.05
N LEU A 50 3.96 -2.58 5.02
CA LEU A 50 2.84 -2.86 5.93
C LEU A 50 3.26 -2.92 7.40
N PHE A 51 4.55 -3.05 7.69
CA PHE A 51 5.06 -3.01 9.06
C PHE A 51 5.25 -1.59 9.59
N GLU A 52 5.18 -0.58 8.73
CA GLU A 52 5.31 0.80 9.17
C GLU A 52 4.02 1.25 9.86
N ASN A 53 4.13 2.23 10.75
CA ASN A 53 2.95 2.69 11.46
C ASN A 53 2.07 3.60 10.58
N ASP A 54 0.80 3.69 10.93
CA ASP A 54 -0.17 4.40 10.11
C ASP A 54 0.09 5.89 10.00
N GLN A 55 0.63 6.49 11.03
CA GLN A 55 0.92 7.92 11.00
C GLN A 55 1.98 8.23 9.94
N ASP A 56 3.06 7.43 9.92
CA ASP A 56 4.11 7.60 8.93
C ASP A 56 3.57 7.32 7.52
N LEU A 57 2.82 6.24 7.37
CA LEU A 57 2.25 5.88 6.08
C LEU A 57 1.34 6.99 5.54
N TYR A 58 0.55 7.59 6.40
CA TYR A 58 -0.33 8.67 6.01
C TYR A 58 0.45 9.91 5.58
N GLN A 59 1.46 10.28 6.36
CA GLN A 59 2.28 11.45 6.03
C GLN A 59 3.04 11.26 4.72
N TRP A 60 3.53 10.07 4.48
CA TRP A 60 4.23 9.75 3.23
C TRP A 60 3.25 9.77 2.04
N SER A 61 2.12 9.11 2.22
CA SER A 61 1.14 8.95 1.13
C SER A 61 0.50 10.26 0.72
N THR A 62 0.39 11.20 1.64
CA THR A 62 -0.19 12.51 1.35
C THR A 62 0.85 13.54 0.97
N GLY A 63 2.13 13.20 1.03
CA GLY A 63 3.21 14.10 0.64
C GLY A 63 3.64 15.07 1.71
N LEU A 64 3.15 14.91 2.94
CA LEU A 64 3.54 15.79 4.04
C LEU A 64 4.99 15.57 4.48
N VAL A 65 5.46 14.33 4.42
CA VAL A 65 6.81 13.95 4.81
C VAL A 65 7.34 12.99 3.75
N SER A 66 8.63 13.14 3.42
CA SER A 66 9.27 12.23 2.46
C SER A 66 9.39 10.83 3.08
N PRO A 67 9.10 9.77 2.30
CA PRO A 67 9.20 8.40 2.82
C PRO A 67 10.66 7.97 2.93
N LYS A 68 10.86 6.84 3.61
CA LYS A 68 12.14 6.15 3.56
C LYS A 68 12.47 5.83 2.11
N GLN A 69 13.75 5.89 1.77
CA GLN A 69 14.17 5.71 0.39
C GLN A 69 13.74 4.37 -0.20
N GLU A 70 13.75 3.34 0.62
CA GLU A 70 13.35 2.00 0.17
C GLU A 70 11.88 1.93 -0.26
N PHE A 71 11.06 2.86 0.19
CA PHE A 71 9.64 2.90 -0.15
C PHE A 71 9.29 4.03 -1.12
N ALA A 72 10.29 4.77 -1.61
CA ALA A 72 10.03 5.96 -2.42
C ALA A 72 9.17 5.68 -3.64
N GLU A 73 9.50 4.64 -4.40
CA GLU A 73 8.73 4.29 -5.60
C GLU A 73 7.33 3.80 -5.25
N LEU A 74 7.24 2.96 -4.24
CA LEU A 74 5.95 2.42 -3.82
C LEU A 74 5.03 3.52 -3.30
N ILE A 75 5.56 4.42 -2.50
CA ILE A 75 4.77 5.56 -2.00
C ILE A 75 4.35 6.47 -3.15
N GLN A 76 5.22 6.66 -4.14
CA GLN A 76 4.86 7.45 -5.32
C GLN A 76 3.66 6.81 -6.05
N ASP A 77 3.67 5.50 -6.19
CA ASP A 77 2.55 4.78 -6.79
C ASP A 77 1.28 4.95 -5.99
N ILE A 78 1.38 4.92 -4.67
CA ILE A 78 0.22 5.13 -3.79
C ILE A 78 -0.30 6.55 -3.94
N LYS A 79 0.59 7.55 -4.01
CA LYS A 79 0.18 8.94 -4.21
C LYS A 79 -0.57 9.12 -5.53
N ILE A 80 -0.06 8.51 -6.58
CA ILE A 80 -0.71 8.55 -7.90
C ILE A 80 -2.08 7.89 -7.81
N PHE A 81 -2.15 6.75 -7.13
CA PHE A 81 -3.40 6.04 -6.95
C PHE A 81 -4.45 6.91 -6.24
N ILE A 82 -4.05 7.56 -5.16
CA ILE A 82 -4.96 8.44 -4.41
C ILE A 82 -5.47 9.58 -5.30
N SER A 83 -4.56 10.19 -6.05
CA SER A 83 -4.90 11.27 -6.98
C SER A 83 -5.92 10.84 -8.01
N ASN A 84 -5.68 9.68 -8.61
CA ASN A 84 -6.51 9.19 -9.70
C ASN A 84 -7.87 8.67 -9.22
N SER A 85 -7.95 8.24 -7.97
CA SER A 85 -9.19 7.71 -7.42
C SER A 85 -10.05 8.77 -6.75
N ASN A 86 -9.71 10.03 -6.98
CA ASN A 86 -10.47 11.16 -6.44
C ASN A 86 -10.51 11.12 -4.93
N GLY A 87 -9.41 10.67 -4.34
CA GLY A 87 -9.23 10.69 -2.90
C GLY A 87 -9.96 9.58 -2.16
N LEU A 88 -10.55 8.64 -2.86
CA LEU A 88 -11.25 7.52 -2.24
C LEU A 88 -12.39 7.96 -1.31
N THR A 89 -12.91 9.15 -1.52
CA THR A 89 -13.87 9.74 -0.60
C THR A 89 -15.31 9.60 -1.03
N SER A 90 -15.51 9.09 -2.17
CA SER A 90 -16.88 8.96 -2.69
C SER A 90 -17.46 7.61 -2.45
#